data_41cd85316275f68353a3edae3b9828bf
#
_entry.id   41cd85316275f68353a3edae3b9828bf
#
_cell.length_a   1.000
_cell.length_b   1.000
_cell.length_c   1.000
_cell.angle_alpha   90.00
_cell.angle_beta   90.00
_cell.angle_gamma   90.00
#
_symmetry.space_group_name_H-M   'P 1'
#
loop_
_entity.id
_entity.type
_entity.pdbx_description
1 polymer ?
#
loop_
_entity_poly.entity_id
_entity_poly.type
_entity_poly.pdbx_seq_one_letter_code
_entity_poly.pdbx_strand_id
1 'polypeptide(L)'
;SEFNQVTVIKRANVYFDVGVTSRTLVFPDGSKKTLGIMQPGEYEFGTDAAEVMEILAGDLQVLLPGETAWREVRGGESFDVPAKSRFGLKVATLTDYCCSFVA
;
A
#
# COMPACT_ATOMS: atom_id res chain seq x y z
N SER A 1 -5.37 -14.77 8.59
CA SER A 1 -6.08 -14.77 7.31
C SER A 1 -5.13 -14.95 6.15
N GLU A 2 -5.66 -15.38 5.03
CA GLU A 2 -4.83 -15.74 3.88
C GLU A 2 -5.62 -15.59 2.59
N PHE A 3 -4.88 -15.47 1.49
CA PHE A 3 -5.46 -15.55 0.16
C PHE A 3 -5.23 -16.95 -0.39
N ASN A 4 -6.26 -17.55 -0.99
CA ASN A 4 -6.18 -18.85 -1.62
C ASN A 4 -6.28 -18.74 -3.13
N GLN A 5 -5.68 -19.70 -3.85
CA GLN A 5 -5.77 -19.81 -5.31
C GLN A 5 -5.35 -18.53 -6.02
N VAL A 6 -4.25 -17.92 -5.58
CA VAL A 6 -3.70 -16.73 -6.22
C VAL A 6 -2.45 -17.08 -7.01
N THR A 7 -2.22 -16.31 -8.08
CA THR A 7 -0.97 -16.32 -8.81
C THR A 7 -0.06 -15.25 -8.22
N VAL A 8 1.15 -15.61 -7.86
CA VAL A 8 2.14 -14.66 -7.35
C VAL A 8 3.13 -14.35 -8.47
N ILE A 9 3.25 -13.09 -8.84
CA ILE A 9 4.27 -12.66 -9.77
C ILE A 9 5.60 -12.66 -9.03
N LYS A 10 6.53 -13.44 -9.53
CA LYS A 10 7.76 -13.80 -8.82
C LYS A 10 8.67 -12.60 -8.54
N ARG A 11 8.75 -11.67 -9.48
CA ARG A 11 9.62 -10.50 -9.34
C ARG A 11 9.00 -9.46 -8.40
N ALA A 12 9.78 -8.96 -7.46
CA ALA A 12 9.34 -7.91 -6.56
C ALA A 12 9.18 -6.56 -7.27
N ASN A 13 8.24 -5.75 -6.81
CA ASN A 13 8.19 -4.33 -7.09
C ASN A 13 9.06 -3.63 -6.04
N VAL A 14 9.99 -2.80 -6.47
CA VAL A 14 10.94 -2.14 -5.57
C VAL A 14 10.89 -0.64 -5.80
N TYR A 15 10.69 0.11 -4.74
CA TYR A 15 10.55 1.56 -4.78
C TYR A 15 11.50 2.22 -3.78
N PHE A 16 11.92 3.46 -4.05
CA PHE A 16 12.67 4.32 -3.12
C PHE A 16 13.92 3.65 -2.56
N ASP A 17 14.80 3.15 -3.44
CA ASP A 17 16.04 2.48 -3.04
C ASP A 17 15.80 1.38 -2.01
N VAL A 18 14.86 0.48 -2.32
CA VAL A 18 14.44 -0.64 -1.49
C VAL A 18 13.71 -0.26 -0.19
N GLY A 19 13.31 1.00 -0.03
CA GLY A 19 12.53 1.41 1.14
C GLY A 19 11.14 0.77 1.16
N VAL A 20 10.57 0.52 -0.03
CA VAL A 20 9.27 -0.13 -0.17
C VAL A 20 9.38 -1.26 -1.17
N THR A 21 8.94 -2.45 -0.79
CA THR A 21 8.90 -3.61 -1.68
C THR A 21 7.53 -4.28 -1.61
N SER A 22 7.11 -4.91 -2.71
CA SER A 22 5.87 -5.67 -2.73
C SER A 22 5.92 -6.80 -3.74
N ARG A 23 5.00 -7.76 -3.59
CA ARG A 23 4.74 -8.81 -4.58
C ARG A 23 3.33 -8.66 -5.09
N THR A 24 3.15 -8.79 -6.39
CA THR A 24 1.83 -8.71 -7.02
C THR A 24 1.15 -10.06 -6.98
N LEU A 25 -0.10 -10.07 -6.53
CA LEU A 25 -0.98 -11.22 -6.53
C LEU A 25 -2.06 -11.01 -7.60
N VAL A 26 -2.33 -12.05 -8.38
CA VAL A 26 -3.40 -12.03 -9.37
C VAL A 26 -4.44 -13.07 -8.97
N PHE A 27 -5.68 -12.63 -8.84
CA PHE A 27 -6.79 -13.49 -8.45
C PHE A 27 -7.45 -14.13 -9.67
N PRO A 28 -8.22 -15.22 -9.49
CA PRO A 28 -8.86 -15.89 -10.62
C PRO A 28 -9.77 -15.00 -11.46
N ASP A 29 -10.37 -13.96 -10.87
CA ASP A 29 -11.23 -13.01 -11.58
C ASP A 29 -10.44 -11.92 -12.33
N GLY A 30 -9.11 -11.97 -12.29
CA GLY A 30 -8.24 -10.99 -12.94
C GLY A 30 -7.91 -9.77 -12.08
N SER A 31 -8.51 -9.64 -10.91
CA SER A 31 -8.17 -8.54 -10.00
C SER A 31 -6.78 -8.73 -9.43
N LYS A 32 -6.18 -7.63 -8.96
CA LYS A 32 -4.82 -7.63 -8.44
C LYS A 32 -4.76 -6.95 -7.08
N LYS A 33 -3.85 -7.45 -6.25
CA LYS A 33 -3.44 -6.81 -5.00
C LYS A 33 -1.92 -6.92 -4.88
N THR A 34 -1.35 -6.12 -4.01
CA THR A 34 0.07 -6.28 -3.64
C THR A 34 0.18 -6.49 -2.15
N LEU A 35 1.12 -7.33 -1.76
CA LEU A 35 1.53 -7.52 -0.37
C LEU A 35 2.96 -7.04 -0.23
N GLY A 36 3.21 -6.15 0.71
CA GLY A 36 4.53 -5.55 0.78
C GLY A 36 4.95 -5.08 2.16
N ILE A 37 6.16 -4.58 2.17
CA ILE A 37 6.82 -4.05 3.37
C ILE A 37 7.30 -2.64 3.05
N MET A 38 7.07 -1.71 3.98
CA MET A 38 7.65 -0.38 3.95
C MET A 38 8.59 -0.22 5.13
N GLN A 39 9.82 0.18 4.85
CA GLN A 39 10.78 0.52 5.90
C GLN A 39 10.48 1.93 6.44
N PRO A 40 10.95 2.26 7.65
CA PRO A 40 10.80 3.63 8.16
C PRO A 40 11.36 4.65 7.18
N GLY A 41 10.62 5.73 6.96
CA GLY A 41 10.99 6.77 6.00
C GLY A 41 9.80 7.59 5.55
N GLU A 42 10.06 8.51 4.63
CA GLU A 42 9.03 9.34 4.03
C GLU A 42 8.94 9.03 2.54
N TYR A 43 7.71 8.84 2.07
CA TYR A 43 7.47 8.44 0.68
C TYR A 43 6.29 9.21 0.10
N GLU A 44 6.29 9.35 -1.23
CA GLU A 44 5.17 9.89 -1.98
C GLU A 44 4.85 8.95 -3.13
N PHE A 45 3.59 8.54 -3.23
CA PHE A 45 3.12 7.65 -4.27
C PHE A 45 2.07 8.32 -5.15
N GLY A 46 2.07 7.96 -6.43
CA GLY A 46 1.00 8.31 -7.35
C GLY A 46 0.09 7.11 -7.60
N THR A 47 -1.17 7.38 -7.94
CA THR A 47 -2.14 6.34 -8.29
C THR A 47 -2.64 6.52 -9.71
N ASP A 48 -2.83 5.41 -10.42
CA ASP A 48 -3.61 5.35 -11.65
C ASP A 48 -5.04 4.96 -11.33
N ALA A 49 -5.22 3.80 -10.71
CA ALA A 49 -6.51 3.34 -10.20
C ALA A 49 -6.67 3.77 -8.75
N ALA A 50 -7.90 3.80 -8.26
CA ALA A 50 -8.17 3.96 -6.84
C ALA A 50 -7.60 2.75 -6.08
N GLU A 51 -7.21 2.98 -4.82
CA GLU A 51 -6.58 1.96 -3.99
C GLU A 51 -7.20 1.92 -2.61
N VAL A 52 -7.23 0.72 -2.04
CA VAL A 52 -7.50 0.53 -0.62
C VAL A 52 -6.22 0.00 0.01
N MET A 53 -5.66 0.78 0.93
CA MET A 53 -4.44 0.43 1.65
C MET A 53 -4.80 -0.12 3.02
N GLU A 54 -4.52 -1.40 3.24
CA GLU A 54 -4.69 -2.03 4.55
C GLU A 54 -3.34 -2.10 5.24
N ILE A 55 -3.26 -1.59 6.45
CA ILE A 55 -2.05 -1.70 7.26
C ILE A 55 -2.21 -2.92 8.16
N LEU A 56 -1.42 -3.95 7.91
CA LEU A 56 -1.51 -5.21 8.64
C LEU A 56 -0.74 -5.15 9.96
N ALA A 57 0.40 -4.46 9.96
CA ALA A 57 1.20 -4.24 11.13
C ALA A 57 2.04 -2.99 10.91
N GLY A 58 2.32 -2.24 11.97
CA GLY A 58 3.15 -1.05 11.90
C GLY A 58 2.41 0.21 12.27
N ASP A 59 3.04 1.35 11.99
CA ASP A 59 2.53 2.66 12.36
C ASP A 59 3.03 3.69 11.35
N LEU A 60 2.11 4.46 10.78
CA LEU A 60 2.46 5.49 9.81
C LEU A 60 1.49 6.65 9.89
N GLN A 61 1.85 7.73 9.20
CA GLN A 61 0.94 8.85 8.94
C GLN A 61 0.75 8.98 7.43
N VAL A 62 -0.46 9.29 7.01
CA VAL A 62 -0.81 9.50 5.61
C VAL A 62 -1.33 10.91 5.39
N LEU A 63 -0.88 11.54 4.30
CA LEU A 63 -1.44 12.79 3.81
C LEU A 63 -2.18 12.47 2.51
N LEU A 64 -3.51 12.47 2.60
CA LEU A 64 -4.36 12.15 1.45
C LEU A 64 -4.50 13.36 0.52
N PRO A 65 -4.86 13.14 -0.77
CA PRO A 65 -5.00 14.23 -1.73
C PRO A 65 -5.99 15.30 -1.24
N GLY A 66 -5.59 16.56 -1.35
CA GLY A 66 -6.43 17.69 -0.95
C GLY A 66 -6.48 17.95 0.55
N GLU A 67 -5.87 17.10 1.36
CA GLU A 67 -5.82 17.31 2.81
C GLU A 67 -4.55 18.04 3.20
N THR A 68 -4.61 18.77 4.31
CA THR A 68 -3.47 19.49 4.86
C THR A 68 -2.99 18.91 6.18
N ALA A 69 -3.77 18.00 6.77
CA ALA A 69 -3.42 17.35 8.03
C ALA A 69 -3.06 15.89 7.79
N TRP A 70 -1.97 15.46 8.40
CA TRP A 70 -1.55 14.07 8.40
C TRP A 70 -2.44 13.27 9.33
N ARG A 71 -2.84 12.07 8.88
CA ARG A 71 -3.69 11.16 9.66
C ARG A 71 -2.87 9.94 10.07
N GLU A 72 -2.97 9.55 11.33
CA GLU A 72 -2.30 8.37 11.84
C GLU A 72 -3.08 7.11 11.46
N VAL A 73 -2.35 6.08 11.00
CA VAL A 73 -2.91 4.78 10.63
C VAL A 73 -2.01 3.70 11.21
N ARG A 74 -2.62 2.75 11.91
CA ARG A 74 -1.92 1.66 12.59
C ARG A 74 -2.39 0.30 12.09
N GLY A 75 -1.66 -0.73 12.47
CA GLY A 75 -2.01 -2.12 12.15
C GLY A 75 -3.47 -2.42 12.48
N GLY A 76 -4.17 -3.01 11.52
CA GLY A 76 -5.61 -3.28 11.59
C GLY A 76 -6.49 -2.20 10.99
N GLU A 77 -5.92 -1.07 10.60
CA GLU A 77 -6.66 0.04 9.99
C GLU A 77 -6.37 0.13 8.50
N SER A 78 -7.22 0.86 7.79
CA SER A 78 -7.09 1.04 6.34
C SER A 78 -7.44 2.47 5.93
N PHE A 79 -7.07 2.84 4.71
CA PHE A 79 -7.48 4.11 4.10
C PHE A 79 -7.64 3.93 2.61
N ASP A 80 -8.51 4.77 2.02
CA ASP A 80 -8.78 4.79 0.59
C ASP A 80 -8.02 5.93 -0.07
N VAL A 81 -7.51 5.67 -1.28
CA VAL A 81 -6.84 6.69 -2.09
C VAL A 81 -7.55 6.76 -3.44
N PRO A 82 -7.97 7.97 -3.86
CA PRO A 82 -8.65 8.11 -5.15
C PRO A 82 -7.70 7.86 -6.33
N ALA A 83 -8.30 7.55 -7.48
CA ALA A 83 -7.55 7.36 -8.72
C ALA A 83 -6.89 8.67 -9.17
N LYS A 84 -5.82 8.56 -9.93
CA LYS A 84 -5.11 9.68 -10.58
C LYS A 84 -4.76 10.79 -9.60
N SER A 85 -4.16 10.40 -8.49
CA SER A 85 -3.81 11.32 -7.40
C SER A 85 -2.45 10.98 -6.82
N ARG A 86 -2.04 11.73 -5.81
CA ARG A 86 -0.80 11.51 -5.08
C ARG A 86 -1.08 11.58 -3.59
N PHE A 87 -0.34 10.79 -2.82
CA PHE A 87 -0.47 10.80 -1.36
C PHE A 87 0.91 10.60 -0.73
N GLY A 88 1.08 11.15 0.46
CA GLY A 88 2.33 11.07 1.21
C GLY A 88 2.22 10.11 2.39
N LEU A 89 3.33 9.48 2.72
CA LEU A 89 3.44 8.57 3.86
C LEU A 89 4.65 8.94 4.70
N LYS A 90 4.46 8.96 6.02
CA LYS A 90 5.54 9.03 7.01
C LYS A 90 5.49 7.73 7.80
N VAL A 91 6.39 6.82 7.50
CA VAL A 91 6.43 5.47 8.08
C VAL A 91 7.35 5.50 9.29
N ALA A 92 6.79 5.27 10.47
CA ALA A 92 7.53 5.34 11.72
C ALA A 92 8.23 4.02 12.06
N THR A 93 7.56 2.90 11.80
CA THR A 93 8.10 1.56 12.05
C THR A 93 7.94 0.70 10.81
N LEU A 94 8.67 -0.41 10.75
CA LEU A 94 8.50 -1.38 9.66
C LEU A 94 7.03 -1.71 9.52
N THR A 95 6.48 -1.48 8.32
CA THR A 95 5.05 -1.60 8.07
C THR A 95 4.77 -2.70 7.07
N ASP A 96 3.85 -3.59 7.44
CA ASP A 96 3.33 -4.66 6.60
C ASP A 96 1.99 -4.20 6.03
N TYR A 97 1.80 -4.28 4.72
CA TYR A 97 0.61 -3.73 4.10
C TYR A 97 0.09 -4.58 2.95
N CYS A 98 -1.21 -4.40 2.67
CA CYS A 98 -1.87 -4.95 1.50
C CYS A 98 -2.53 -3.81 0.74
N CYS A 99 -2.23 -3.69 -0.55
CA CYS A 99 -2.84 -2.71 -1.43
C CYS A 99 -3.79 -3.41 -2.39
N SER A 100 -5.06 -3.00 -2.38
CA SER A 100 -6.06 -3.49 -3.33
C SER A 100 -6.32 -2.41 -4.37
N PHE A 101 -6.26 -2.77 -5.65
CA PHE A 101 -6.59 -1.86 -6.74
C PHE A 101 -8.08 -1.98 -7.05
N VAL A 102 -8.75 -0.84 -7.11
CA VAL A 102 -10.19 -0.77 -7.31
C VAL A 102 -10.46 -0.30 -8.74
N ALA A 103 -11.18 -1.11 -9.47
CA ALA A 103 -11.50 -0.82 -10.87
C ALA A 103 -12.47 0.37 -11.00
#